data_37832f9e4348aa54459e84314b7b46fb
#
_entry.id   37832f9e4348aa54459e84314b7b46fb
#
_cell.length_a   1.000
_cell.length_b   1.000
_cell.length_c   1.000
_cell.angle_alpha   90.00
_cell.angle_beta   90.00
_cell.angle_gamma   90.00
#
_symmetry.space_group_name_H-M   'P 1'
#
loop_
_entity.id
_entity.type
_entity.pdbx_description
1 polymer ?
#
loop_
_entity_poly.entity_id
_entity_poly.type
_entity_poly.pdbx_seq_one_letter_code
_entity_poly.pdbx_strand_id
1 'polypeptide(L)'
;MATITKRGDAFRIKVSLGYDENKKQIVKSTTFVPSKGTTPKKAQKLAEEYAFEFERHCKGYTQLNENMRFSELADWYFENYAPVELKEGTVYNYKSAYNNHIKPVLGNVRVKDINTPRLTQFVQSLKLQPETVRKIYVVLQSIFHRGVEQGFIRDTPCRNVILPKNRSKKKKPVLDEEQTSRFMKLIEEKKCDPDIKRIIKVLLYTGMRCGECLALSWNDINFEEMTISIEHNLADVGGKHWLTTPKTESSIRTIGMSQALADIFREQKKYQEQLIEAIGDDFSHPEMVFTSANGNYRDRSSLGTSLKRFLRGTEFDFLTLHSLRHCNATLLLNSGVDLKVVSDHLGHCDIGVTANIYADVLKSTKAKVADLVSLKLA
;
A
#
# COMPACT_ATOMS: atom_id res chain seq x y z
N MET A 1 11.74 -27.78 -13.97
CA MET A 1 12.81 -27.51 -14.97
C MET A 1 12.99 -28.72 -15.83
N ALA A 2 13.20 -28.52 -17.14
CA ALA A 2 13.52 -29.60 -18.06
C ALA A 2 14.89 -30.16 -17.70
N THR A 3 15.02 -31.50 -17.77
CA THR A 3 16.31 -32.21 -17.63
C THR A 3 16.87 -32.50 -19.00
N ILE A 4 18.11 -32.06 -19.28
CA ILE A 4 18.79 -32.23 -20.55
C ILE A 4 19.89 -33.30 -20.38
N THR A 5 19.87 -34.35 -21.18
CA THR A 5 20.87 -35.40 -21.14
C THR A 5 21.47 -35.59 -22.55
N LYS A 6 22.78 -35.39 -22.70
CA LYS A 6 23.48 -35.62 -23.99
C LYS A 6 23.55 -37.10 -24.29
N ARG A 7 23.22 -37.48 -25.55
CA ARG A 7 23.33 -38.85 -26.09
C ARG A 7 23.94 -38.79 -27.48
N GLY A 8 25.27 -39.02 -27.59
CA GLY A 8 26.01 -38.86 -28.84
C GLY A 8 25.91 -37.41 -29.34
N ASP A 9 25.44 -37.23 -30.56
CA ASP A 9 25.24 -35.92 -31.20
C ASP A 9 23.87 -35.29 -30.89
N ALA A 10 23.02 -35.96 -30.10
CA ALA A 10 21.69 -35.50 -29.75
C ALA A 10 21.54 -35.20 -28.27
N PHE A 11 20.54 -34.43 -27.93
CA PHE A 11 20.15 -34.07 -26.54
C PHE A 11 18.75 -34.59 -26.24
N ARG A 12 18.62 -35.48 -25.27
CA ARG A 12 17.32 -35.92 -24.74
C ARG A 12 16.86 -34.96 -23.69
N ILE A 13 15.66 -34.43 -23.86
CA ILE A 13 15.01 -33.45 -22.97
C ILE A 13 13.81 -34.11 -22.34
N LYS A 14 13.69 -34.03 -20.98
CA LYS A 14 12.58 -34.56 -20.21
C LYS A 14 11.96 -33.44 -19.39
N VAL A 15 10.63 -33.37 -19.36
CA VAL A 15 9.86 -32.43 -18.57
C VAL A 15 8.90 -33.20 -17.66
N SER A 16 8.96 -32.97 -16.36
CA SER A 16 7.99 -33.50 -15.40
C SER A 16 6.80 -32.54 -15.31
N LEU A 17 5.58 -33.10 -15.42
CA LEU A 17 4.30 -32.39 -15.32
C LEU A 17 3.58 -32.63 -13.99
N GLY A 18 4.27 -33.23 -13.01
CA GLY A 18 3.68 -33.61 -11.73
C GLY A 18 3.40 -35.11 -11.65
N TYR A 19 2.45 -35.49 -10.82
CA TYR A 19 2.05 -36.87 -10.60
C TYR A 19 0.57 -37.04 -10.93
N ASP A 20 0.19 -38.22 -11.42
CA ASP A 20 -1.22 -38.58 -11.63
C ASP A 20 -1.89 -38.98 -10.29
N GLU A 21 -3.20 -39.30 -10.35
CA GLU A 21 -3.99 -39.74 -9.20
C GLU A 21 -3.42 -41.00 -8.52
N ASN A 22 -2.64 -41.79 -9.25
CA ASN A 22 -1.98 -43.02 -8.78
C ASN A 22 -0.53 -42.75 -8.29
N LYS A 23 -0.14 -41.49 -8.07
CA LYS A 23 1.22 -41.07 -7.68
C LYS A 23 2.30 -41.42 -8.69
N LYS A 24 1.96 -41.73 -9.93
CA LYS A 24 2.93 -41.97 -11.00
C LYS A 24 3.32 -40.65 -11.67
N GLN A 25 4.63 -40.43 -11.83
CA GLN A 25 5.15 -39.20 -12.43
C GLN A 25 4.77 -39.09 -13.90
N ILE A 26 4.12 -37.98 -14.26
CA ILE A 26 3.81 -37.65 -15.66
C ILE A 26 5.05 -36.98 -16.27
N VAL A 27 5.68 -37.64 -17.28
CA VAL A 27 6.87 -37.11 -17.93
C VAL A 27 6.66 -37.09 -19.44
N LYS A 28 6.90 -35.91 -20.04
CA LYS A 28 7.03 -35.78 -21.51
C LYS A 28 8.50 -35.67 -21.88
N SER A 29 8.88 -36.25 -23.01
CA SER A 29 10.26 -36.21 -23.49
C SER A 29 10.34 -35.98 -24.99
N THR A 30 11.39 -35.28 -25.40
CA THR A 30 11.74 -35.05 -26.82
C THR A 30 13.23 -35.16 -27.00
N THR A 31 13.67 -35.24 -28.29
CA THR A 31 15.09 -35.29 -28.64
C THR A 31 15.41 -34.15 -29.58
N PHE A 32 16.40 -33.36 -29.21
CA PHE A 32 16.95 -32.30 -30.06
C PHE A 32 18.25 -32.72 -30.73
N VAL A 33 18.34 -32.53 -32.04
CA VAL A 33 19.54 -32.84 -32.83
C VAL A 33 20.05 -31.52 -33.42
N PRO A 34 21.25 -31.07 -33.05
CA PRO A 34 21.85 -29.88 -33.64
C PRO A 34 22.16 -30.06 -35.11
N SER A 35 22.18 -28.98 -35.87
CA SER A 35 22.59 -29.00 -37.28
C SER A 35 24.05 -29.46 -37.44
N LYS A 36 24.35 -30.22 -38.51
CA LYS A 36 25.73 -30.68 -38.84
C LYS A 36 26.69 -29.48 -38.88
N GLY A 37 27.85 -29.60 -38.23
CA GLY A 37 28.86 -28.53 -38.15
C GLY A 37 28.71 -27.55 -37.00
N THR A 38 27.72 -27.74 -36.09
CA THR A 38 27.58 -26.92 -34.89
C THR A 38 28.64 -27.29 -33.86
N THR A 39 29.35 -26.27 -33.32
CA THR A 39 30.34 -26.51 -32.26
C THR A 39 29.66 -27.01 -30.97
N PRO A 40 30.33 -27.85 -30.14
CA PRO A 40 29.75 -28.48 -28.97
C PRO A 40 29.14 -27.46 -28.01
N LYS A 41 29.78 -26.28 -27.80
CA LYS A 41 29.30 -25.20 -26.95
C LYS A 41 28.02 -24.53 -27.49
N LYS A 42 27.95 -24.35 -28.82
CA LYS A 42 26.77 -23.79 -29.48
C LYS A 42 25.63 -24.80 -29.51
N ALA A 43 25.92 -26.10 -29.70
CA ALA A 43 24.94 -27.16 -29.64
C ALA A 43 24.29 -27.29 -28.26
N GLN A 44 25.07 -27.15 -27.18
CA GLN A 44 24.57 -27.16 -25.82
C GLN A 44 23.62 -25.99 -25.59
N LYS A 45 24.00 -24.78 -26.01
CA LYS A 45 23.14 -23.58 -25.85
C LYS A 45 21.82 -23.71 -26.61
N LEU A 46 21.85 -24.21 -27.83
CA LEU A 46 20.64 -24.47 -28.64
C LEU A 46 19.75 -25.55 -27.99
N ALA A 47 20.35 -26.58 -27.37
CA ALA A 47 19.60 -27.60 -26.65
C ALA A 47 18.91 -27.03 -25.39
N GLU A 48 19.57 -26.12 -24.70
CA GLU A 48 18.98 -25.41 -23.55
C GLU A 48 17.81 -24.51 -23.98
N GLU A 49 17.95 -23.80 -25.09
CA GLU A 49 16.88 -22.98 -25.67
C GLU A 49 15.68 -23.85 -26.08
N TYR A 50 15.94 -24.95 -26.78
CA TYR A 50 14.90 -25.91 -27.19
C TYR A 50 14.21 -26.58 -25.98
N ALA A 51 14.97 -26.93 -24.94
CA ALA A 51 14.43 -27.51 -23.71
C ALA A 51 13.48 -26.55 -22.98
N PHE A 52 13.80 -25.28 -22.96
CA PHE A 52 12.97 -24.26 -22.41
C PHE A 52 11.63 -24.12 -23.17
N GLU A 53 11.70 -24.11 -24.51
CA GLU A 53 10.48 -24.04 -25.35
C GLU A 53 9.63 -25.31 -25.21
N PHE A 54 10.27 -26.49 -25.17
CA PHE A 54 9.56 -27.75 -24.98
C PHE A 54 8.88 -27.85 -23.60
N GLU A 55 9.56 -27.42 -22.54
CA GLU A 55 8.95 -27.35 -21.17
C GLU A 55 7.70 -26.49 -21.17
N ARG A 56 7.74 -25.34 -21.81
CA ARG A 56 6.60 -24.42 -21.91
C ARG A 56 5.44 -25.04 -22.68
N HIS A 57 5.73 -25.62 -23.85
CA HIS A 57 4.72 -26.32 -24.66
C HIS A 57 4.05 -27.45 -23.87
N CYS A 58 4.82 -28.21 -23.12
CA CYS A 58 4.33 -29.31 -22.30
C CYS A 58 3.43 -28.82 -21.14
N LYS A 59 3.72 -27.65 -20.58
CA LYS A 59 2.96 -27.03 -19.50
C LYS A 59 1.76 -26.19 -19.99
N GLY A 60 1.51 -26.16 -21.30
CA GLY A 60 0.39 -25.41 -21.87
C GLY A 60 0.61 -23.89 -21.95
N TYR A 61 1.85 -23.42 -21.74
CA TYR A 61 2.16 -22.00 -21.87
C TYR A 61 2.15 -21.58 -23.36
N THR A 62 1.53 -20.45 -23.63
CA THR A 62 1.49 -19.82 -24.96
C THR A 62 2.91 -19.55 -25.49
N GLN A 63 3.09 -19.59 -26.81
CA GLN A 63 4.40 -19.33 -27.44
C GLN A 63 4.97 -17.97 -26.98
N LEU A 64 6.31 -17.93 -26.77
CA LEU A 64 7.05 -16.69 -26.57
C LEU A 64 6.72 -15.72 -27.70
N ASN A 65 6.14 -14.59 -27.37
CA ASN A 65 5.96 -13.51 -28.32
C ASN A 65 6.97 -12.39 -28.05
N GLU A 66 8.24 -12.65 -28.37
CA GLU A 66 9.32 -11.67 -28.16
C GLU A 66 9.12 -10.36 -28.94
N ASN A 67 8.24 -10.37 -29.96
CA ASN A 67 7.86 -9.19 -30.74
C ASN A 67 6.68 -8.43 -30.14
N MET A 68 6.02 -8.97 -29.13
CA MET A 68 4.95 -8.34 -28.36
C MET A 68 5.39 -6.95 -27.88
N ARG A 69 4.52 -5.95 -27.98
CA ARG A 69 4.75 -4.63 -27.38
C ARG A 69 4.51 -4.69 -25.88
N PHE A 70 5.19 -3.82 -25.15
CA PHE A 70 5.02 -3.77 -23.70
C PHE A 70 3.57 -3.41 -23.31
N SER A 71 2.88 -2.60 -24.11
CA SER A 71 1.44 -2.32 -23.90
C SER A 71 0.58 -3.58 -23.93
N GLU A 72 0.84 -4.52 -24.85
CA GLU A 72 0.07 -5.77 -24.95
C GLU A 72 0.28 -6.66 -23.71
N LEU A 73 1.53 -6.73 -23.21
CA LEU A 73 1.86 -7.44 -21.97
C LEU A 73 1.19 -6.77 -20.75
N ALA A 74 1.18 -5.44 -20.71
CA ALA A 74 0.56 -4.68 -19.63
C ALA A 74 -0.97 -4.79 -19.67
N ASP A 75 -1.59 -4.73 -20.85
CA ASP A 75 -3.03 -4.90 -21.02
C ASP A 75 -3.45 -6.29 -20.53
N TRP A 76 -2.71 -7.35 -20.93
CA TRP A 76 -2.95 -8.69 -20.40
C TRP A 76 -2.84 -8.75 -18.86
N TYR A 77 -1.81 -8.11 -18.28
CA TYR A 77 -1.61 -8.07 -16.83
C TYR A 77 -2.80 -7.41 -16.11
N PHE A 78 -3.28 -6.28 -16.64
CA PHE A 78 -4.38 -5.53 -16.04
C PHE A 78 -5.77 -6.14 -16.29
N GLU A 79 -5.93 -6.98 -17.30
CA GLU A 79 -7.18 -7.66 -17.61
C GLU A 79 -7.31 -9.00 -16.90
N ASN A 80 -6.22 -9.78 -16.83
CA ASN A 80 -6.28 -11.17 -16.41
C ASN A 80 -5.70 -11.44 -15.02
N TYR A 81 -4.66 -10.69 -14.60
CA TYR A 81 -3.99 -10.94 -13.33
C TYR A 81 -4.38 -9.94 -12.23
N ALA A 82 -4.25 -8.67 -12.52
CA ALA A 82 -4.39 -7.64 -11.48
C ALA A 82 -5.77 -7.62 -10.79
N PRO A 83 -6.91 -7.85 -11.49
CA PRO A 83 -8.23 -7.84 -10.86
C PRO A 83 -8.44 -9.02 -9.91
N VAL A 84 -7.75 -10.15 -10.12
CA VAL A 84 -7.89 -11.36 -9.32
C VAL A 84 -7.03 -11.32 -8.06
N GLU A 85 -5.78 -10.84 -8.20
CA GLU A 85 -4.77 -10.94 -7.15
C GLU A 85 -4.59 -9.64 -6.34
N LEU A 86 -4.98 -8.50 -6.88
CA LEU A 86 -4.75 -7.22 -6.24
C LEU A 86 -6.05 -6.56 -5.79
N LYS A 87 -5.99 -5.88 -4.64
CA LYS A 87 -7.11 -5.04 -4.20
C LYS A 87 -7.38 -3.92 -5.20
N GLU A 88 -8.64 -3.57 -5.41
CA GLU A 88 -9.10 -2.59 -6.40
C GLU A 88 -8.33 -1.27 -6.36
N GLY A 89 -8.08 -0.71 -5.16
CA GLY A 89 -7.27 0.50 -5.00
C GLY A 89 -5.82 0.34 -5.46
N THR A 90 -5.24 -0.87 -5.38
CA THR A 90 -3.90 -1.15 -5.91
C THR A 90 -3.94 -1.20 -7.43
N VAL A 91 -4.95 -1.86 -8.00
CA VAL A 91 -5.17 -1.92 -9.46
C VAL A 91 -5.31 -0.52 -10.03
N TYR A 92 -6.12 0.33 -9.40
CA TYR A 92 -6.31 1.72 -9.80
C TYR A 92 -4.98 2.51 -9.80
N ASN A 93 -4.23 2.42 -8.71
CA ASN A 93 -2.94 3.11 -8.58
C ASN A 93 -1.91 2.59 -9.60
N TYR A 94 -1.89 1.28 -9.85
CA TYR A 94 -1.01 0.67 -10.85
C TYR A 94 -1.37 1.10 -12.26
N LYS A 95 -2.67 1.10 -12.61
CA LYS A 95 -3.16 1.62 -13.89
C LYS A 95 -2.83 3.09 -14.07
N SER A 96 -3.00 3.90 -13.02
CA SER A 96 -2.63 5.31 -13.04
C SER A 96 -1.13 5.51 -13.28
N ALA A 97 -0.27 4.81 -12.54
CA ALA A 97 1.18 4.88 -12.73
C ALA A 97 1.60 4.40 -14.13
N TYR A 98 1.00 3.33 -14.63
CA TYR A 98 1.23 2.83 -15.97
C TYR A 98 0.84 3.85 -17.05
N ASN A 99 -0.40 4.33 -17.02
CA ASN A 99 -0.91 5.23 -18.05
C ASN A 99 -0.19 6.58 -18.07
N ASN A 100 0.13 7.15 -16.91
CA ASN A 100 0.70 8.48 -16.82
C ASN A 100 2.23 8.50 -17.04
N HIS A 101 2.94 7.41 -16.71
CA HIS A 101 4.40 7.44 -16.71
C HIS A 101 5.05 6.36 -17.58
N ILE A 102 4.51 5.15 -17.61
CA ILE A 102 5.15 4.00 -18.27
C ILE A 102 4.73 3.90 -19.73
N LYS A 103 3.41 3.88 -19.99
CA LYS A 103 2.83 3.68 -21.32
C LYS A 103 3.35 4.69 -22.35
N PRO A 104 3.48 6.01 -22.06
CA PRO A 104 3.95 6.99 -23.04
C PRO A 104 5.37 6.73 -23.53
N VAL A 105 6.24 6.10 -22.71
CA VAL A 105 7.66 5.90 -23.01
C VAL A 105 7.95 4.48 -23.48
N LEU A 106 7.37 3.48 -22.81
CA LEU A 106 7.70 2.07 -23.04
C LEU A 106 6.59 1.29 -23.75
N GLY A 107 5.35 1.79 -23.80
CA GLY A 107 4.19 1.06 -24.29
C GLY A 107 4.36 0.51 -25.71
N ASN A 108 4.92 1.29 -26.62
CA ASN A 108 5.14 0.88 -28.01
C ASN A 108 6.47 0.12 -28.25
N VAL A 109 7.29 -0.03 -27.20
CA VAL A 109 8.57 -0.74 -27.32
C VAL A 109 8.31 -2.24 -27.27
N ARG A 110 9.02 -3.02 -28.12
CA ARG A 110 8.94 -4.49 -28.06
C ARG A 110 9.56 -4.97 -26.76
N VAL A 111 8.95 -5.96 -26.12
CA VAL A 111 9.41 -6.48 -24.84
C VAL A 111 10.87 -6.92 -24.88
N LYS A 112 11.32 -7.57 -25.97
CA LYS A 112 12.72 -7.96 -26.17
C LYS A 112 13.72 -6.81 -26.22
N ASP A 113 13.27 -5.61 -26.59
CA ASP A 113 14.11 -4.41 -26.72
C ASP A 113 14.16 -3.60 -25.41
N ILE A 114 13.42 -4.03 -24.39
CA ILE A 114 13.45 -3.46 -23.05
C ILE A 114 14.48 -4.24 -22.22
N ASN A 115 15.62 -3.61 -21.99
CA ASN A 115 16.72 -4.17 -21.20
C ASN A 115 17.01 -3.31 -19.96
N THR A 116 17.86 -3.81 -19.04
CA THR A 116 18.24 -3.12 -17.80
C THR A 116 18.78 -1.70 -18.03
N PRO A 117 19.68 -1.43 -19.00
CA PRO A 117 20.12 -0.05 -19.30
C PRO A 117 18.97 0.87 -19.68
N ARG A 118 18.03 0.42 -20.53
CA ARG A 118 16.87 1.20 -20.95
C ARG A 118 15.95 1.49 -19.79
N LEU A 119 15.69 0.53 -18.90
CA LEU A 119 14.90 0.76 -17.68
C LEU A 119 15.61 1.72 -16.72
N THR A 120 16.94 1.61 -16.59
CA THR A 120 17.73 2.57 -15.79
C THR A 120 17.60 3.98 -16.33
N GLN A 121 17.73 4.17 -17.65
CA GLN A 121 17.53 5.46 -18.30
C GLN A 121 16.10 5.97 -18.10
N PHE A 122 15.10 5.11 -18.26
CA PHE A 122 13.69 5.46 -18.02
C PHE A 122 13.46 5.98 -16.60
N VAL A 123 13.87 5.23 -15.55
CA VAL A 123 13.64 5.65 -14.17
C VAL A 123 14.41 6.91 -13.79
N GLN A 124 15.58 7.14 -14.40
CA GLN A 124 16.38 8.36 -14.22
C GLN A 124 15.77 9.57 -14.93
N SER A 125 15.08 9.37 -16.05
CA SER A 125 14.38 10.44 -16.79
C SER A 125 13.14 10.97 -16.06
N LEU A 126 12.59 10.21 -15.12
CA LEU A 126 11.43 10.60 -14.32
C LEU A 126 11.85 11.72 -13.34
N LYS A 127 11.41 12.96 -13.61
CA LYS A 127 11.66 14.13 -12.74
C LYS A 127 10.70 14.12 -11.54
N LEU A 128 10.69 13.01 -10.77
CA LEU A 128 9.79 12.78 -9.64
C LEU A 128 10.59 12.48 -8.37
N GLN A 129 9.92 12.53 -7.22
CA GLN A 129 10.54 12.13 -5.95
C GLN A 129 10.95 10.66 -6.00
N PRO A 130 12.10 10.29 -5.41
CA PRO A 130 12.61 8.91 -5.45
C PRO A 130 11.62 7.84 -5.02
N GLU A 131 10.76 8.12 -4.04
CA GLU A 131 9.73 7.19 -3.61
C GLU A 131 8.63 6.98 -4.66
N THR A 132 8.26 8.03 -5.40
CA THR A 132 7.31 7.93 -6.51
C THR A 132 7.90 7.11 -7.65
N VAL A 133 9.18 7.36 -8.00
CA VAL A 133 9.89 6.56 -8.99
C VAL A 133 9.93 5.08 -8.62
N ARG A 134 10.16 4.76 -7.34
CA ARG A 134 10.13 3.37 -6.84
C ARG A 134 8.76 2.73 -6.98
N LYS A 135 7.68 3.46 -6.70
CA LYS A 135 6.30 2.95 -6.88
C LYS A 135 6.01 2.65 -8.35
N ILE A 136 6.42 3.53 -9.27
CA ILE A 136 6.31 3.29 -10.72
C ILE A 136 7.11 2.06 -11.13
N TYR A 137 8.32 1.91 -10.58
CA TYR A 137 9.18 0.77 -10.87
C TYR A 137 8.60 -0.56 -10.38
N VAL A 138 7.92 -0.57 -9.22
CA VAL A 138 7.21 -1.76 -8.70
C VAL A 138 6.14 -2.24 -9.70
N VAL A 139 5.44 -1.33 -10.37
CA VAL A 139 4.48 -1.69 -11.43
C VAL A 139 5.17 -2.39 -12.59
N LEU A 140 6.32 -1.85 -13.06
CA LEU A 140 7.12 -2.50 -14.10
C LEU A 140 7.57 -3.90 -13.67
N GLN A 141 8.10 -4.03 -12.45
CA GLN A 141 8.53 -5.33 -11.92
C GLN A 141 7.38 -6.34 -11.88
N SER A 142 6.19 -5.91 -11.44
CA SER A 142 5.02 -6.77 -11.35
C SER A 142 4.59 -7.28 -12.75
N ILE A 143 4.52 -6.39 -13.74
CA ILE A 143 4.14 -6.75 -15.11
C ILE A 143 5.17 -7.72 -15.72
N PHE A 144 6.47 -7.41 -15.63
CA PHE A 144 7.51 -8.27 -16.19
C PHE A 144 7.62 -9.61 -15.47
N HIS A 145 7.49 -9.64 -14.15
CA HIS A 145 7.54 -10.86 -13.36
C HIS A 145 6.42 -11.82 -13.77
N ARG A 146 5.20 -11.31 -13.90
CA ARG A 146 4.06 -12.11 -14.37
C ARG A 146 4.21 -12.53 -15.84
N GLY A 147 4.79 -11.68 -16.67
CA GLY A 147 5.14 -12.04 -18.05
C GLY A 147 6.11 -13.23 -18.13
N VAL A 148 7.08 -13.33 -17.20
CA VAL A 148 7.98 -14.49 -17.09
C VAL A 148 7.23 -15.72 -16.59
N GLU A 149 6.46 -15.62 -15.52
CA GLU A 149 5.69 -16.73 -14.94
C GLU A 149 4.71 -17.35 -15.94
N GLN A 150 4.04 -16.50 -16.73
CA GLN A 150 3.13 -16.94 -17.78
C GLN A 150 3.86 -17.35 -19.08
N GLY A 151 5.17 -17.17 -19.09
CA GLY A 151 6.01 -17.58 -20.20
C GLY A 151 5.88 -16.72 -21.46
N PHE A 152 5.38 -15.50 -21.38
CA PHE A 152 5.42 -14.55 -22.51
C PHE A 152 6.85 -14.09 -22.82
N ILE A 153 7.71 -14.05 -21.80
CA ILE A 153 9.11 -13.63 -21.89
C ILE A 153 10.01 -14.60 -21.11
N ARG A 154 11.28 -14.72 -21.53
CA ARG A 154 12.25 -15.64 -20.90
C ARG A 154 12.74 -15.17 -19.55
N ASP A 155 13.02 -13.89 -19.42
CA ASP A 155 13.60 -13.28 -18.21
C ASP A 155 13.12 -11.84 -18.05
N THR A 156 13.23 -11.34 -16.82
CA THR A 156 12.85 -9.97 -16.49
C THR A 156 14.01 -9.01 -16.67
N PRO A 157 13.82 -7.87 -17.39
CA PRO A 157 14.84 -6.83 -17.50
C PRO A 157 14.98 -5.97 -16.23
N CYS A 158 14.17 -6.25 -15.21
CA CYS A 158 14.13 -5.48 -13.98
C CYS A 158 15.26 -5.83 -12.99
N ARG A 159 16.20 -6.71 -13.34
CA ARG A 159 17.35 -7.01 -12.48
C ARG A 159 18.36 -5.87 -12.55
N ASN A 160 18.90 -5.47 -11.40
CA ASN A 160 20.00 -4.50 -11.29
C ASN A 160 19.73 -3.10 -11.88
N VAL A 161 18.46 -2.69 -11.99
CA VAL A 161 18.11 -1.31 -12.38
C VAL A 161 18.52 -0.34 -11.29
N ILE A 162 19.24 0.73 -11.66
CA ILE A 162 19.74 1.75 -10.73
C ILE A 162 18.63 2.74 -10.44
N LEU A 163 18.02 2.62 -9.27
CA LEU A 163 16.98 3.53 -8.80
C LEU A 163 17.57 4.77 -8.09
N PRO A 164 16.89 5.92 -8.17
CA PRO A 164 17.32 7.11 -7.45
C PRO A 164 17.31 6.87 -5.94
N LYS A 165 18.40 7.32 -5.27
CA LYS A 165 18.53 7.20 -3.81
C LYS A 165 17.74 8.31 -3.12
N ASN A 166 17.01 7.94 -2.09
CA ASN A 166 16.38 8.92 -1.20
C ASN A 166 17.47 9.51 -0.27
N ARG A 167 17.94 10.71 -0.58
CA ARG A 167 19.03 11.37 0.15
C ARG A 167 18.59 12.03 1.45
N SER A 168 17.29 12.24 1.66
CA SER A 168 16.79 12.86 2.89
C SER A 168 15.54 12.12 3.38
N LYS A 169 15.67 11.37 4.47
CA LYS A 169 14.50 11.02 5.28
C LYS A 169 14.09 12.31 6.00
N LYS A 170 13.20 13.11 5.43
CA LYS A 170 12.56 14.19 6.19
C LYS A 170 11.89 13.53 7.39
N LYS A 171 12.29 13.95 8.60
CA LYS A 171 11.58 13.57 9.82
C LYS A 171 10.12 13.97 9.63
N LYS A 172 9.21 13.08 9.93
CA LYS A 172 7.79 13.43 9.98
C LYS A 172 7.62 14.30 11.20
N PRO A 173 7.17 15.55 11.04
CA PRO A 173 6.96 16.43 12.19
C PRO A 173 5.83 15.86 13.04
N VAL A 174 6.04 15.83 14.35
CA VAL A 174 5.11 15.34 15.36
C VAL A 174 4.98 16.43 16.40
N LEU A 175 3.81 16.60 16.99
CA LEU A 175 3.58 17.57 18.05
C LEU A 175 4.13 17.03 19.38
N ASP A 176 4.82 17.89 20.13
CA ASP A 176 5.08 17.67 21.54
C ASP A 176 3.84 18.04 22.40
N GLU A 177 3.93 17.90 23.72
CA GLU A 177 2.78 18.15 24.62
C GLU A 177 2.33 19.60 24.56
N GLU A 178 3.27 20.55 24.55
CA GLU A 178 2.98 21.98 24.49
C GLU A 178 2.35 22.37 23.15
N GLN A 179 2.92 21.88 22.06
CA GLN A 179 2.37 22.05 20.71
C GLN A 179 0.99 21.42 20.59
N THR A 180 0.76 20.25 21.20
CA THR A 180 -0.56 19.60 21.21
C THR A 180 -1.59 20.47 21.94
N SER A 181 -1.25 21.04 23.09
CA SER A 181 -2.12 21.95 23.82
C SER A 181 -2.46 23.20 23.01
N ARG A 182 -1.46 23.81 22.35
CA ARG A 182 -1.69 24.95 21.44
C ARG A 182 -2.53 24.55 20.23
N PHE A 183 -2.33 23.36 19.70
CA PHE A 183 -3.13 22.86 18.58
C PHE A 183 -4.59 22.63 18.96
N MET A 184 -4.86 22.06 20.13
CA MET A 184 -6.22 21.91 20.65
C MET A 184 -6.91 23.28 20.85
N LYS A 185 -6.20 24.24 21.39
CA LYS A 185 -6.71 25.63 21.53
C LYS A 185 -7.02 26.25 20.16
N LEU A 186 -6.14 26.06 19.15
CA LEU A 186 -6.42 26.52 17.80
C LEU A 186 -7.68 25.89 17.21
N ILE A 187 -7.94 24.60 17.46
CA ILE A 187 -9.15 23.90 16.98
C ILE A 187 -10.40 24.55 17.60
N GLU A 188 -10.36 24.94 18.87
CA GLU A 188 -11.50 25.60 19.52
C GLU A 188 -11.74 27.00 18.96
N GLU A 189 -10.72 27.83 18.89
CA GLU A 189 -10.81 29.25 18.60
C GLU A 189 -11.02 29.60 17.13
N LYS A 190 -10.33 28.85 16.22
CA LYS A 190 -10.36 29.19 14.79
C LYS A 190 -11.69 28.80 14.15
N LYS A 191 -12.34 29.75 13.49
CA LYS A 191 -13.58 29.48 12.72
C LYS A 191 -13.35 28.49 11.59
N CYS A 192 -14.09 27.40 11.59
CA CYS A 192 -14.06 26.34 10.61
C CYS A 192 -15.40 25.58 10.68
N ASP A 193 -15.68 24.77 9.68
CA ASP A 193 -16.78 23.81 9.70
C ASP A 193 -16.68 22.93 10.98
N PRO A 194 -17.71 22.94 11.84
CA PRO A 194 -17.71 22.20 13.11
C PRO A 194 -17.45 20.69 12.91
N ASP A 195 -17.93 20.12 11.84
CA ASP A 195 -17.74 18.71 11.53
C ASP A 195 -16.25 18.37 11.28
N ILE A 196 -15.52 19.24 10.58
CA ILE A 196 -14.07 19.09 10.38
C ILE A 196 -13.32 19.13 11.71
N LYS A 197 -13.71 20.02 12.62
CA LYS A 197 -13.13 20.10 13.97
C LYS A 197 -13.33 18.80 14.75
N ARG A 198 -14.55 18.24 14.73
CA ARG A 198 -14.87 16.97 15.40
C ARG A 198 -14.04 15.80 14.82
N ILE A 199 -13.95 15.70 13.48
CA ILE A 199 -13.12 14.67 12.84
C ILE A 199 -11.64 14.80 13.25
N ILE A 200 -11.06 16.00 13.24
CA ILE A 200 -9.67 16.24 13.65
C ILE A 200 -9.46 15.79 15.11
N LYS A 201 -10.38 16.15 16.00
CA LYS A 201 -10.34 15.75 17.42
C LYS A 201 -10.42 14.22 17.55
N VAL A 202 -11.38 13.58 16.89
CA VAL A 202 -11.51 12.11 16.92
C VAL A 202 -10.23 11.43 16.42
N LEU A 203 -9.65 11.86 15.31
CA LEU A 203 -8.39 11.33 14.81
C LEU A 203 -7.22 11.50 15.80
N LEU A 204 -7.17 12.63 16.49
CA LEU A 204 -6.11 12.89 17.48
C LEU A 204 -6.31 12.07 18.76
N TYR A 205 -7.55 11.94 19.26
CA TYR A 205 -7.87 11.19 20.47
C TYR A 205 -7.68 9.67 20.29
N THR A 206 -8.04 9.15 19.11
CA THR A 206 -8.09 7.70 18.87
C THR A 206 -6.87 7.16 18.14
N GLY A 207 -6.15 7.99 17.42
CA GLY A 207 -5.06 7.56 16.54
C GLY A 207 -5.50 6.66 15.38
N MET A 208 -6.79 6.48 15.11
CA MET A 208 -7.27 5.67 13.98
C MET A 208 -6.85 6.23 12.62
N ARG A 209 -6.85 5.39 11.59
CA ARG A 209 -6.61 5.86 10.22
C ARG A 209 -7.81 6.69 9.77
N CYS A 210 -7.56 7.69 8.90
CA CYS A 210 -8.66 8.53 8.39
C CYS A 210 -9.79 7.70 7.73
N GLY A 211 -9.45 6.66 6.97
CA GLY A 211 -10.47 5.80 6.36
C GLY A 211 -11.23 4.94 7.38
N GLU A 212 -10.63 4.57 8.51
CA GLU A 212 -11.31 3.92 9.64
C GLU A 212 -12.29 4.89 10.31
N CYS A 213 -11.86 6.13 10.56
CA CYS A 213 -12.72 7.19 11.14
C CYS A 213 -13.93 7.51 10.25
N LEU A 214 -13.72 7.61 8.94
CA LEU A 214 -14.81 7.88 7.99
C LEU A 214 -15.73 6.68 7.72
N ALA A 215 -15.31 5.49 8.16
CA ALA A 215 -16.09 4.25 8.07
C ALA A 215 -16.89 3.95 9.33
N LEU A 216 -16.75 4.75 10.40
CA LEU A 216 -17.49 4.54 11.64
C LEU A 216 -19.00 4.70 11.43
N SER A 217 -19.74 3.72 11.91
CA SER A 217 -21.19 3.76 12.08
C SER A 217 -21.54 4.05 13.54
N TRP A 218 -22.78 4.44 13.80
CA TRP A 218 -23.26 4.63 15.19
C TRP A 218 -23.30 3.32 15.98
N ASN A 219 -23.40 2.16 15.30
CA ASN A 219 -23.35 0.85 15.93
C ASN A 219 -21.94 0.49 16.45
N ASP A 220 -20.90 1.13 15.92
CA ASP A 220 -19.50 0.90 16.34
C ASP A 220 -19.17 1.64 17.65
N ILE A 221 -20.07 2.52 18.14
CA ILE A 221 -19.85 3.37 19.31
C ILE A 221 -20.73 2.89 20.45
N ASN A 222 -20.12 2.29 21.46
CA ASN A 222 -20.80 1.89 22.67
C ASN A 222 -20.60 2.94 23.78
N PHE A 223 -21.65 3.72 24.05
CA PHE A 223 -21.64 4.79 25.07
C PHE A 223 -21.76 4.25 26.51
N GLU A 224 -22.24 3.02 26.70
CA GLU A 224 -22.37 2.39 28.01
C GLU A 224 -21.03 1.80 28.45
N GLU A 225 -20.40 1.04 27.56
CA GLU A 225 -19.09 0.42 27.81
C GLU A 225 -17.92 1.39 27.55
N MET A 226 -18.19 2.57 27.03
CA MET A 226 -17.19 3.57 26.65
C MET A 226 -16.12 3.00 25.70
N THR A 227 -16.57 2.35 24.62
CA THR A 227 -15.70 1.70 23.64
C THR A 227 -16.09 2.07 22.20
N ILE A 228 -15.12 1.90 21.28
CA ILE A 228 -15.29 2.06 19.84
C ILE A 228 -14.73 0.82 19.15
N SER A 229 -15.56 0.15 18.35
CA SER A 229 -15.13 -0.96 17.49
C SER A 229 -14.66 -0.43 16.14
N ILE A 230 -13.50 -0.89 15.67
CA ILE A 230 -12.91 -0.47 14.39
C ILE A 230 -12.83 -1.72 13.52
N GLU A 231 -13.84 -1.90 12.66
CA GLU A 231 -14.01 -3.11 11.85
C GLU A 231 -14.03 -2.81 10.34
N HIS A 232 -14.17 -1.54 9.98
CA HIS A 232 -14.32 -1.12 8.59
C HIS A 232 -13.32 -0.04 8.21
N ASN A 233 -13.13 0.11 6.90
CA ASN A 233 -12.35 1.21 6.32
C ASN A 233 -13.08 1.73 5.09
N LEU A 234 -13.22 3.01 4.97
CA LEU A 234 -13.78 3.64 3.77
C LEU A 234 -12.72 3.64 2.67
N ALA A 235 -12.98 2.89 1.60
CA ALA A 235 -12.19 2.94 0.39
C ALA A 235 -12.59 4.17 -0.44
N ASP A 236 -11.59 4.80 -1.04
CA ASP A 236 -11.74 5.94 -1.95
C ASP A 236 -10.86 5.67 -3.16
N VAL A 237 -11.49 5.32 -4.27
CA VAL A 237 -10.81 4.93 -5.52
C VAL A 237 -11.52 5.57 -6.71
N GLY A 238 -10.86 6.53 -7.34
CA GLY A 238 -11.39 7.19 -8.53
C GLY A 238 -12.70 7.95 -8.30
N GLY A 239 -12.91 8.47 -7.08
CA GLY A 239 -14.12 9.19 -6.69
C GLY A 239 -15.30 8.29 -6.31
N LYS A 240 -15.10 6.97 -6.28
CA LYS A 240 -16.06 6.01 -5.74
C LYS A 240 -15.70 5.67 -4.30
N HIS A 241 -16.73 5.58 -3.45
CA HIS A 241 -16.57 5.30 -2.03
C HIS A 241 -17.39 4.05 -1.66
N TRP A 242 -16.80 3.16 -0.87
CA TRP A 242 -17.50 1.99 -0.31
C TRP A 242 -16.77 1.49 0.94
N LEU A 243 -17.51 0.83 1.81
CA LEU A 243 -16.95 0.19 2.99
C LEU A 243 -16.18 -1.08 2.60
N THR A 244 -14.99 -1.24 3.18
CA THR A 244 -14.16 -2.44 3.02
C THR A 244 -13.77 -2.99 4.38
N THR A 245 -13.46 -4.27 4.43
CA THR A 245 -12.75 -4.83 5.59
C THR A 245 -11.32 -4.27 5.66
N PRO A 246 -10.75 -4.13 6.85
CA PRO A 246 -9.36 -3.72 7.01
C PRO A 246 -8.39 -4.62 6.23
N LYS A 247 -7.19 -4.11 5.97
CA LYS A 247 -6.18 -4.87 5.20
C LYS A 247 -5.61 -6.07 5.93
N THR A 248 -5.66 -6.07 7.26
CA THR A 248 -5.10 -7.11 8.14
C THR A 248 -6.04 -7.34 9.32
N GLU A 249 -6.09 -8.56 9.84
CA GLU A 249 -6.85 -8.90 11.04
C GLU A 249 -6.46 -8.03 12.25
N SER A 250 -5.18 -7.69 12.40
CA SER A 250 -4.68 -6.80 13.45
C SER A 250 -5.24 -5.37 13.38
N SER A 251 -5.88 -5.00 12.27
CA SER A 251 -6.56 -3.70 12.15
C SER A 251 -7.96 -3.71 12.75
N ILE A 252 -8.58 -4.88 12.94
CA ILE A 252 -9.84 -5.05 13.66
C ILE A 252 -9.50 -4.98 15.14
N ARG A 253 -10.08 -4.01 15.84
CA ARG A 253 -9.79 -3.76 17.25
C ARG A 253 -10.88 -2.94 17.92
N THR A 254 -11.00 -3.06 19.22
CA THR A 254 -11.81 -2.20 20.08
C THR A 254 -10.89 -1.30 20.89
N ILE A 255 -11.19 -0.01 20.94
CA ILE A 255 -10.44 0.97 21.72
C ILE A 255 -11.35 1.61 22.76
N GLY A 256 -10.77 2.00 23.91
CA GLY A 256 -11.48 2.74 24.95
C GLY A 256 -11.82 4.17 24.50
N MET A 257 -12.92 4.69 24.98
CA MET A 257 -13.43 6.03 24.73
C MET A 257 -13.42 6.85 26.03
N SER A 258 -12.75 8.01 26.00
CA SER A 258 -12.82 8.95 27.13
C SER A 258 -14.14 9.72 27.13
N GLN A 259 -14.53 10.32 28.28
CA GLN A 259 -15.71 11.15 28.36
C GLN A 259 -15.68 12.31 27.36
N ALA A 260 -14.53 12.97 27.19
CA ALA A 260 -14.36 14.06 26.24
C ALA A 260 -14.62 13.59 24.79
N LEU A 261 -14.20 12.36 24.44
CA LEU A 261 -14.46 11.78 23.11
C LEU A 261 -15.94 11.40 22.95
N ALA A 262 -16.58 10.87 24.00
CA ALA A 262 -18.00 10.56 23.99
C ALA A 262 -18.85 11.85 23.78
N ASP A 263 -18.46 12.97 24.39
CA ASP A 263 -19.14 14.24 24.18
C ASP A 263 -19.01 14.76 22.76
N ILE A 264 -17.85 14.58 22.11
CA ILE A 264 -17.65 14.89 20.67
C ILE A 264 -18.62 14.07 19.81
N PHE A 265 -18.79 12.78 20.10
CA PHE A 265 -19.74 11.94 19.35
C PHE A 265 -21.20 12.34 19.61
N ARG A 266 -21.55 12.72 20.82
CA ARG A 266 -22.89 13.23 21.12
C ARG A 266 -23.19 14.53 20.37
N GLU A 267 -22.21 15.45 20.32
CA GLU A 267 -22.32 16.66 19.49
C GLU A 267 -22.47 16.35 18.02
N GLN A 268 -21.70 15.36 17.51
CA GLN A 268 -21.78 14.91 16.13
C GLN A 268 -23.16 14.34 15.82
N LYS A 269 -23.74 13.55 16.72
CA LYS A 269 -25.07 12.96 16.56
C LYS A 269 -26.15 14.04 16.45
N LYS A 270 -26.12 15.01 17.34
CA LYS A 270 -27.05 16.17 17.30
C LYS A 270 -26.92 16.97 16.00
N TYR A 271 -25.70 17.19 15.54
CA TYR A 271 -25.46 17.89 14.29
C TYR A 271 -26.04 17.12 13.10
N GLN A 272 -25.83 15.80 13.06
CA GLN A 272 -26.34 14.93 11.98
C GLN A 272 -27.87 14.87 12.02
N GLU A 273 -28.51 14.80 13.21
CA GLU A 273 -29.96 14.83 13.37
C GLU A 273 -30.56 16.08 12.72
N GLN A 274 -29.92 17.25 12.93
CA GLN A 274 -30.34 18.53 12.30
C GLN A 274 -30.21 18.48 10.76
N LEU A 275 -29.16 17.83 10.24
CA LEU A 275 -28.99 17.65 8.78
C LEU A 275 -30.04 16.70 8.22
N ILE A 276 -30.35 15.60 8.91
CA ILE A 276 -31.39 14.65 8.51
C ILE A 276 -32.75 15.33 8.50
N GLU A 277 -33.08 16.12 9.53
CA GLU A 277 -34.32 16.86 9.58
C GLU A 277 -34.47 17.87 8.42
N ALA A 278 -33.37 18.52 8.04
CA ALA A 278 -33.34 19.49 6.95
C ALA A 278 -33.42 18.89 5.56
N ILE A 279 -32.89 17.68 5.36
CA ILE A 279 -32.76 17.02 4.04
C ILE A 279 -33.86 15.97 3.84
N GLY A 280 -34.31 15.32 4.91
CA GLY A 280 -35.31 14.26 4.87
C GLY A 280 -34.77 12.96 4.24
N ASP A 281 -35.63 12.29 3.44
CA ASP A 281 -35.34 10.97 2.85
C ASP A 281 -34.16 10.95 1.87
N ASP A 282 -33.71 12.11 1.40
CA ASP A 282 -32.55 12.23 0.53
C ASP A 282 -31.20 12.12 1.27
N PHE A 283 -31.18 12.00 2.60
CA PHE A 283 -29.97 11.77 3.36
C PHE A 283 -29.49 10.33 3.23
N SER A 284 -28.38 10.11 2.52
CA SER A 284 -28.02 8.77 1.97
C SER A 284 -27.61 7.75 3.04
N HIS A 285 -26.85 8.12 4.08
CA HIS A 285 -26.23 7.20 5.04
C HIS A 285 -26.41 7.69 6.48
N PRO A 286 -27.64 7.62 7.06
CA PRO A 286 -27.90 8.07 8.43
C PRO A 286 -27.19 7.21 9.50
N GLU A 287 -26.81 5.98 9.15
CA GLU A 287 -26.06 5.07 10.03
C GLU A 287 -24.61 5.49 10.25
N MET A 288 -24.02 6.25 9.33
CA MET A 288 -22.61 6.64 9.39
C MET A 288 -22.41 7.86 10.29
N VAL A 289 -21.32 7.87 11.07
CA VAL A 289 -20.99 8.97 11.98
C VAL A 289 -20.56 10.24 11.25
N PHE A 290 -19.71 10.12 10.24
CA PHE A 290 -19.15 11.24 9.49
C PHE A 290 -19.51 11.16 8.01
N THR A 291 -20.49 11.96 7.63
CA THR A 291 -20.97 12.06 6.24
C THR A 291 -20.64 13.44 5.64
N SER A 292 -20.84 13.60 4.35
CA SER A 292 -20.98 14.91 3.72
C SER A 292 -22.32 15.56 4.12
N ALA A 293 -22.51 16.83 3.80
CA ALA A 293 -23.72 17.55 4.19
C ALA A 293 -25.03 16.90 3.66
N ASN A 294 -24.97 16.19 2.56
CA ASN A 294 -26.11 15.46 1.97
C ASN A 294 -26.16 13.96 2.35
N GLY A 295 -25.46 13.55 3.39
CA GLY A 295 -25.48 12.19 3.90
C GLY A 295 -24.61 11.17 3.13
N ASN A 296 -23.96 11.54 2.03
CA ASN A 296 -23.06 10.64 1.30
C ASN A 296 -21.77 10.35 2.07
N TYR A 297 -21.07 9.29 1.70
CA TYR A 297 -19.72 9.05 2.20
C TYR A 297 -18.81 10.27 2.01
N ARG A 298 -18.03 10.56 3.04
CA ARG A 298 -17.13 11.71 3.00
C ARG A 298 -15.84 11.40 2.26
N ASP A 299 -15.50 12.24 1.28
CA ASP A 299 -14.27 12.13 0.51
C ASP A 299 -13.04 12.46 1.36
N ARG A 300 -12.07 11.54 1.40
CA ARG A 300 -10.84 11.70 2.18
C ARG A 300 -9.94 12.80 1.65
N SER A 301 -9.90 13.00 0.33
CA SER A 301 -9.05 14.02 -0.32
C SER A 301 -9.61 15.42 -0.03
N SER A 302 -10.93 15.56 -0.06
CA SER A 302 -11.65 16.76 0.33
C SER A 302 -11.38 17.13 1.79
N LEU A 303 -11.47 16.14 2.70
CA LEU A 303 -11.13 16.35 4.11
C LEU A 303 -9.67 16.77 4.31
N GLY A 304 -8.73 16.15 3.58
CA GLY A 304 -7.32 16.55 3.59
C GLY A 304 -7.09 17.98 3.10
N THR A 305 -7.84 18.42 2.08
CA THR A 305 -7.80 19.78 1.55
C THR A 305 -8.39 20.78 2.59
N SER A 306 -9.47 20.39 3.25
CA SER A 306 -10.10 21.20 4.32
C SER A 306 -9.18 21.36 5.52
N LEU A 307 -8.49 20.30 5.95
CA LEU A 307 -7.46 20.38 6.99
C LEU A 307 -6.34 21.33 6.60
N LYS A 308 -5.79 21.22 5.37
CA LYS A 308 -4.75 22.14 4.89
C LYS A 308 -5.22 23.60 4.86
N ARG A 309 -6.47 23.85 4.46
CA ARG A 309 -7.06 25.19 4.48
C ARG A 309 -7.18 25.70 5.91
N PHE A 310 -7.63 24.87 6.84
CA PHE A 310 -7.73 25.19 8.24
C PHE A 310 -6.38 25.56 8.86
N LEU A 311 -5.31 24.82 8.52
CA LEU A 311 -3.97 25.00 9.09
C LEU A 311 -3.14 26.08 8.41
N ARG A 312 -3.57 26.58 7.24
CA ARG A 312 -2.79 27.55 6.45
C ARG A 312 -2.44 28.79 7.28
N GLY A 313 -1.15 29.15 7.26
CA GLY A 313 -0.60 30.31 7.98
C GLY A 313 -0.49 30.13 9.49
N THR A 314 -0.65 28.91 10.01
CA THR A 314 -0.39 28.57 11.40
C THR A 314 0.93 27.83 11.54
N GLU A 315 1.46 27.73 12.75
CA GLU A 315 2.63 26.90 13.06
C GLU A 315 2.41 25.39 12.75
N PHE A 316 1.16 24.97 12.52
CA PHE A 316 0.74 23.60 12.29
C PHE A 316 0.48 23.26 10.81
N ASP A 317 0.85 24.11 9.85
CA ASP A 317 0.60 23.93 8.40
C ASP A 317 1.24 22.63 7.85
N PHE A 318 2.21 22.06 8.55
CA PHE A 318 2.85 20.79 8.21
C PHE A 318 1.99 19.55 8.52
N LEU A 319 0.94 19.67 9.35
CA LEU A 319 0.12 18.52 9.74
C LEU A 319 -0.74 18.00 8.59
N THR A 320 -0.92 16.70 8.59
CA THR A 320 -1.79 15.96 7.68
C THR A 320 -2.71 15.05 8.49
N LEU A 321 -3.78 14.54 7.91
CA LEU A 321 -4.66 13.57 8.58
C LEU A 321 -3.87 12.35 9.13
N HIS A 322 -2.84 11.92 8.43
CA HIS A 322 -2.00 10.81 8.90
C HIS A 322 -1.03 11.21 10.02
N SER A 323 -0.57 12.46 10.04
CA SER A 323 0.31 12.92 11.12
C SER A 323 -0.42 13.05 12.47
N LEU A 324 -1.75 13.25 12.50
CA LEU A 324 -2.53 13.22 13.73
C LEU A 324 -2.43 11.88 14.45
N ARG A 325 -2.44 10.78 13.70
CA ARG A 325 -2.17 9.44 14.25
C ARG A 325 -0.74 9.30 14.79
N HIS A 326 0.25 9.90 14.13
CA HIS A 326 1.62 9.92 14.66
C HIS A 326 1.70 10.76 15.95
N CYS A 327 0.95 11.86 16.04
CA CYS A 327 0.86 12.66 17.26
C CYS A 327 0.27 11.84 18.41
N ASN A 328 -0.86 11.13 18.20
CA ASN A 328 -1.43 10.22 19.19
C ASN A 328 -0.43 9.17 19.66
N ALA A 329 0.24 8.49 18.72
CA ALA A 329 1.28 7.52 19.07
C ALA A 329 2.39 8.10 19.93
N THR A 330 2.86 9.30 19.59
CA THR A 330 3.93 9.99 20.32
C THR A 330 3.48 10.40 21.71
N LEU A 331 2.24 10.91 21.87
CA LEU A 331 1.68 11.26 23.16
C LEU A 331 1.61 10.03 24.08
N LEU A 332 1.10 8.90 23.59
CA LEU A 332 1.02 7.66 24.36
C LEU A 332 2.41 7.16 24.79
N LEU A 333 3.38 7.17 23.88
CA LEU A 333 4.75 6.75 24.18
C LEU A 333 5.44 7.70 25.17
N ASN A 334 5.26 9.02 25.07
CA ASN A 334 5.78 10.00 26.01
C ASN A 334 5.16 9.86 27.41
N SER A 335 3.89 9.42 27.47
CA SER A 335 3.18 9.13 28.72
C SER A 335 3.61 7.80 29.35
N GLY A 336 4.58 7.08 28.76
CA GLY A 336 5.12 5.83 29.31
C GLY A 336 4.29 4.57 28.99
N VAL A 337 3.34 4.66 28.06
CA VAL A 337 2.58 3.47 27.61
C VAL A 337 3.50 2.53 26.84
N ASP A 338 3.42 1.26 27.13
CA ASP A 338 4.23 0.21 26.49
C ASP A 338 4.09 0.22 24.96
N LEU A 339 5.21 0.02 24.26
CA LEU A 339 5.29 0.03 22.80
C LEU A 339 4.30 -0.95 22.15
N LYS A 340 4.15 -2.14 22.74
CA LYS A 340 3.24 -3.16 22.22
C LYS A 340 1.79 -2.73 22.39
N VAL A 341 1.43 -2.15 23.53
CA VAL A 341 0.09 -1.61 23.80
C VAL A 341 -0.26 -0.49 22.82
N VAL A 342 0.68 0.43 22.56
CA VAL A 342 0.50 1.50 21.55
C VAL A 342 0.35 0.91 20.14
N SER A 343 1.14 -0.10 19.79
CA SER A 343 1.05 -0.78 18.50
C SER A 343 -0.32 -1.43 18.29
N ASP A 344 -0.84 -2.11 19.31
CA ASP A 344 -2.14 -2.79 19.27
C ASP A 344 -3.28 -1.77 19.24
N HIS A 345 -3.22 -0.72 20.07
CA HIS A 345 -4.19 0.41 20.05
C HIS A 345 -4.31 1.03 18.66
N LEU A 346 -3.18 1.23 17.99
CA LEU A 346 -3.16 1.78 16.64
C LEU A 346 -3.54 0.75 15.56
N GLY A 347 -3.45 -0.55 15.81
CA GLY A 347 -3.64 -1.61 14.81
C GLY A 347 -2.52 -1.61 13.78
N HIS A 348 -1.26 -1.61 14.22
CA HIS A 348 -0.10 -1.83 13.37
C HIS A 348 0.18 -3.33 13.24
N CYS A 349 0.22 -3.83 12.01
CA CYS A 349 0.58 -5.24 11.75
C CYS A 349 2.07 -5.54 12.02
N ASP A 350 2.91 -4.51 12.02
CA ASP A 350 4.34 -4.59 12.31
C ASP A 350 4.69 -3.58 13.42
N ILE A 351 5.15 -4.08 14.55
CA ILE A 351 5.62 -3.28 15.69
C ILE A 351 6.77 -2.36 15.30
N GLY A 352 7.54 -2.70 14.26
CA GLY A 352 8.61 -1.86 13.70
C GLY A 352 8.13 -0.47 13.27
N VAL A 353 6.87 -0.35 12.87
CA VAL A 353 6.27 0.96 12.54
C VAL A 353 6.18 1.84 13.79
N THR A 354 5.71 1.30 14.91
CA THR A 354 5.63 2.00 16.20
C THR A 354 7.04 2.22 16.78
N ALA A 355 7.94 1.25 16.65
CA ALA A 355 9.33 1.36 17.11
C ALA A 355 10.10 2.48 16.41
N ASN A 356 9.84 2.75 15.13
CA ASN A 356 10.42 3.90 14.44
C ASN A 356 9.95 5.25 15.01
N ILE A 357 8.69 5.35 15.46
CA ILE A 357 8.17 6.53 16.16
C ILE A 357 8.87 6.65 17.52
N TYR A 358 8.96 5.55 18.26
CA TYR A 358 9.63 5.48 19.56
C TYR A 358 11.11 5.89 19.50
N ALA A 359 11.83 5.46 18.47
CA ALA A 359 13.23 5.85 18.28
C ALA A 359 13.42 7.36 18.09
N ASP A 360 12.46 8.05 17.49
CA ASP A 360 12.49 9.50 17.37
C ASP A 360 12.12 10.20 18.71
N VAL A 361 11.22 9.63 19.49
CA VAL A 361 10.87 10.05 20.87
C VAL A 361 12.11 9.90 21.79
N LEU A 362 12.77 8.76 21.79
CA LEU A 362 13.96 8.50 22.61
C LEU A 362 15.11 9.47 22.34
N LYS A 363 15.27 9.97 21.12
CA LYS A 363 16.31 10.96 20.81
C LYS A 363 16.10 12.29 21.55
N SER A 364 14.87 12.67 21.80
CA SER A 364 14.53 13.87 22.59
C SER A 364 14.63 13.61 24.10
N THR A 365 14.59 12.34 24.54
CA THR A 365 14.52 11.94 25.94
C THR A 365 15.87 11.45 26.50
N LYS A 366 16.95 11.45 25.68
CA LYS A 366 18.27 10.96 26.11
C LYS A 366 18.81 11.61 27.40
N ALA A 367 18.54 12.89 27.60
CA ALA A 367 18.90 13.56 28.84
C ALA A 367 18.09 13.00 30.03
N LYS A 368 16.77 12.82 29.87
CA LYS A 368 15.90 12.27 30.92
C LYS A 368 16.27 10.80 31.29
N VAL A 369 16.82 10.01 30.35
CA VAL A 369 17.25 8.65 30.65
C VAL A 369 18.48 8.64 31.57
N ALA A 370 19.42 9.54 31.38
CA ALA A 370 20.59 9.68 32.26
C ALA A 370 20.15 10.12 33.69
N ASP A 371 19.22 11.06 33.80
CA ASP A 371 18.67 11.52 35.06
C ASP A 371 17.90 10.40 35.78
N LEU A 372 17.10 9.61 35.08
CA LEU A 372 16.36 8.47 35.62
C LEU A 372 17.28 7.35 36.15
N VAL A 373 18.40 7.07 35.45
CA VAL A 373 19.40 6.13 35.92
C VAL A 373 20.06 6.65 37.18
N SER A 374 20.43 7.93 37.21
CA SER A 374 21.03 8.56 38.38
C SER A 374 20.08 8.53 39.61
N LEU A 375 18.79 8.79 39.39
CA LEU A 375 17.75 8.74 40.45
C LEU A 375 17.48 7.30 40.99
N LYS A 376 17.69 6.27 40.18
CA LYS A 376 17.50 4.87 40.61
C LYS A 376 18.74 4.26 41.24
N LEU A 377 19.91 4.85 41.05
CA LEU A 377 21.16 4.39 41.63
C LEU A 377 21.57 5.19 42.87
N ALA A 378 20.89 6.28 43.17
CA ALA A 378 21.03 7.06 44.42
C ALA A 378 20.11 6.51 45.52
#